data_58d5ca9cdbe64f82299a6346ac25080e
#
_entry.id   58d5ca9cdbe64f82299a6346ac25080e
#
_cell.length_a   1.000
_cell.length_b   1.000
_cell.length_c   1.000
_cell.angle_alpha   90.00
_cell.angle_beta   90.00
_cell.angle_gamma   90.00
#
_symmetry.space_group_name_H-M   'P 1'
#
loop_
_entity.id
_entity.type
_entity.pdbx_description
1 polymer ?
#
loop_
_entity_poly.entity_id
_entity_poly.type
_entity_poly.pdbx_seq_one_letter_code
_entity_poly.pdbx_strand_id
1 'polypeptide(L)'
;MSKPTEFKYPLDENGEPYFAGSHVDAIEGMQDIKDRLEKAESDIIDNSTGSNTDIQNINNRLDKAESNVKTINTNQLNLDDNFKNYTGTTGWVSYANNVAPGVKTNTMYTDGGLKCELKEVRIGVEGLTPIVRYKTITYNLRNFKLGEQVAQLPSGFVNKDQAFPAFGHGNMGAYKIEVTKSGAMTIWAGLNDKKLDTDRYWVYGQHTWIE
;
A
#
# COMPACT_ATOMS: atom_id res chain seq x y z
N MET A 1 70.76 -52.29 -29.33
CA MET A 1 69.81 -51.96 -30.38
C MET A 1 69.10 -53.25 -30.77
N SER A 2 67.87 -53.45 -30.38
CA SER A 2 67.04 -54.59 -30.78
C SER A 2 66.61 -54.38 -32.24
N LYS A 3 66.85 -55.36 -33.08
CA LYS A 3 66.35 -55.34 -34.45
C LYS A 3 64.83 -55.25 -34.46
N PRO A 4 64.26 -54.47 -35.39
CA PRO A 4 62.81 -54.47 -35.55
C PRO A 4 62.35 -55.87 -35.92
N THR A 5 61.36 -56.36 -35.29
CA THR A 5 60.68 -57.62 -35.58
C THR A 5 59.90 -57.41 -36.88
N GLU A 6 60.44 -58.09 -37.96
CA GLU A 6 59.64 -58.12 -39.21
C GLU A 6 58.35 -58.87 -38.96
N PHE A 7 57.22 -58.19 -39.10
CA PHE A 7 55.97 -58.84 -39.17
C PHE A 7 55.84 -59.59 -40.48
N LYS A 8 55.93 -60.90 -40.40
CA LYS A 8 55.69 -61.77 -41.59
C LYS A 8 54.18 -61.92 -41.68
N TYR A 9 53.60 -61.35 -42.71
CA TYR A 9 52.19 -61.63 -43.06
C TYR A 9 52.07 -63.04 -43.60
N PRO A 10 51.09 -63.82 -43.22
CA PRO A 10 50.81 -65.12 -43.86
C PRO A 10 50.58 -64.85 -45.35
N LEU A 11 51.12 -65.72 -46.18
CA LEU A 11 50.91 -65.67 -47.64
C LEU A 11 49.74 -66.56 -48.00
N ASP A 12 49.01 -66.18 -49.02
CA ASP A 12 47.96 -67.00 -49.62
C ASP A 12 48.53 -68.16 -50.43
N GLU A 13 47.69 -68.97 -51.01
CA GLU A 13 48.12 -70.13 -51.84
C GLU A 13 48.91 -69.74 -53.08
N ASN A 14 48.84 -68.43 -53.46
CA ASN A 14 49.62 -67.88 -54.60
C ASN A 14 50.87 -67.17 -54.14
N GLY A 15 51.16 -67.13 -52.84
CA GLY A 15 52.37 -66.50 -52.25
C GLY A 15 52.25 -64.99 -52.08
N GLU A 16 51.10 -64.46 -52.20
CA GLU A 16 50.82 -63.03 -51.89
C GLU A 16 50.54 -62.80 -50.40
N PRO A 17 50.95 -61.67 -49.82
CA PRO A 17 50.64 -61.36 -48.47
C PRO A 17 49.13 -61.39 -48.21
N TYR A 18 48.75 -62.37 -47.45
CA TYR A 18 47.36 -62.43 -47.00
C TYR A 18 47.15 -61.40 -45.88
N PHE A 19 46.72 -60.26 -46.32
CA PHE A 19 46.09 -59.38 -45.37
C PHE A 19 44.76 -60.02 -44.98
N ALA A 20 44.71 -60.76 -43.86
CA ALA A 20 43.44 -61.05 -43.24
C ALA A 20 42.74 -59.70 -43.14
N GLY A 21 42.02 -59.43 -44.19
CA GLY A 21 41.42 -58.14 -44.37
C GLY A 21 40.56 -57.89 -43.18
N SER A 22 41.07 -57.06 -42.36
CA SER A 22 40.23 -56.34 -41.37
C SER A 22 39.41 -55.32 -42.16
N HIS A 23 38.79 -55.78 -43.26
CA HIS A 23 37.60 -55.08 -43.69
C HIS A 23 36.60 -55.24 -42.56
N VAL A 24 36.24 -54.11 -41.97
CA VAL A 24 35.24 -54.04 -40.88
C VAL A 24 34.01 -54.89 -41.21
N ASP A 25 33.70 -55.04 -42.51
CA ASP A 25 32.59 -55.81 -43.04
C ASP A 25 32.88 -57.34 -43.08
N ALA A 26 34.16 -57.82 -42.90
CA ALA A 26 34.53 -59.23 -42.93
C ALA A 26 34.51 -59.90 -41.54
N ILE A 27 34.30 -59.15 -40.49
CA ILE A 27 34.19 -59.70 -39.11
C ILE A 27 32.72 -60.03 -38.87
N GLU A 28 32.50 -61.32 -38.65
CA GLU A 28 31.12 -61.79 -38.28
C GLU A 28 30.65 -61.01 -37.04
N GLY A 29 29.45 -60.39 -37.12
CA GLY A 29 28.92 -59.53 -36.08
C GLY A 29 29.30 -58.04 -36.13
N MET A 30 30.19 -57.60 -37.05
CA MET A 30 30.58 -56.18 -37.14
C MET A 30 29.39 -55.32 -37.62
N GLN A 31 28.51 -55.84 -38.46
CA GLN A 31 27.29 -55.15 -38.90
C GLN A 31 26.35 -54.89 -37.71
N ASP A 32 26.19 -55.88 -36.81
CA ASP A 32 25.38 -55.71 -35.58
C ASP A 32 25.96 -54.61 -34.66
N ILE A 33 27.27 -54.55 -34.54
CA ILE A 33 27.94 -53.48 -33.78
C ILE A 33 27.68 -52.11 -34.40
N LYS A 34 27.78 -52.01 -35.71
CA LYS A 34 27.53 -50.77 -36.45
C LYS A 34 26.08 -50.31 -36.32
N ASP A 35 25.12 -51.19 -36.46
CA ASP A 35 23.71 -50.89 -36.32
C ASP A 35 23.37 -50.45 -34.91
N ARG A 36 23.97 -51.06 -33.88
CA ARG A 36 23.82 -50.67 -32.47
C ARG A 36 24.44 -49.32 -32.18
N LEU A 37 25.59 -49.01 -32.79
CA LEU A 37 26.24 -47.73 -32.66
C LEU A 37 25.39 -46.59 -33.27
N GLU A 38 24.94 -46.79 -34.50
CA GLU A 38 24.04 -45.84 -35.17
C GLU A 38 22.76 -45.59 -34.40
N LYS A 39 22.20 -46.64 -33.81
CA LYS A 39 21.04 -46.50 -32.94
C LYS A 39 21.33 -45.74 -31.66
N ALA A 40 22.48 -46.02 -31.03
CA ALA A 40 22.88 -45.30 -29.81
C ALA A 40 23.15 -43.81 -30.09
N GLU A 41 23.77 -43.48 -31.22
CA GLU A 41 23.97 -42.11 -31.64
C GLU A 41 22.64 -41.39 -31.88
N SER A 42 21.67 -42.04 -32.55
CA SER A 42 20.34 -41.48 -32.73
C SER A 42 19.62 -41.26 -31.43
N ASP A 43 19.65 -42.22 -30.50
CA ASP A 43 19.02 -42.13 -29.18
C ASP A 43 19.65 -40.98 -28.34
N ILE A 44 20.97 -40.74 -28.47
CA ILE A 44 21.69 -39.63 -27.80
C ILE A 44 21.22 -38.27 -28.37
N ILE A 45 21.10 -38.18 -29.70
CA ILE A 45 20.64 -36.96 -30.37
C ILE A 45 19.20 -36.64 -29.95
N ASP A 46 18.31 -37.63 -29.98
CA ASP A 46 16.90 -37.48 -29.65
C ASP A 46 16.73 -37.05 -28.19
N ASN A 47 17.46 -37.69 -27.26
CA ASN A 47 17.46 -37.32 -25.83
C ASN A 47 18.04 -35.90 -25.60
N SER A 48 19.10 -35.55 -26.32
CA SER A 48 19.69 -34.18 -26.21
C SER A 48 18.72 -33.14 -26.76
N THR A 49 18.02 -33.41 -27.84
CA THR A 49 17.03 -32.51 -28.44
C THR A 49 15.81 -32.35 -27.52
N GLY A 50 15.32 -33.45 -26.96
CA GLY A 50 14.22 -33.43 -25.99
C GLY A 50 14.57 -32.62 -24.75
N SER A 51 15.76 -32.86 -24.18
CA SER A 51 16.25 -32.13 -23.02
C SER A 51 16.40 -30.61 -23.28
N ASN A 52 16.87 -30.21 -24.45
CA ASN A 52 16.96 -28.80 -24.85
C ASN A 52 15.58 -28.16 -24.97
N THR A 53 14.59 -28.88 -25.50
CA THR A 53 13.21 -28.40 -25.59
C THR A 53 12.61 -28.20 -24.19
N ASP A 54 12.85 -29.13 -23.28
CA ASP A 54 12.39 -29.05 -21.90
C ASP A 54 13.02 -27.86 -21.15
N ILE A 55 14.32 -27.64 -21.33
CA ILE A 55 15.03 -26.49 -20.79
C ILE A 55 14.45 -25.19 -21.31
N GLN A 56 14.17 -25.07 -22.61
CA GLN A 56 13.52 -23.89 -23.18
C GLN A 56 12.12 -23.67 -22.60
N ASN A 57 11.34 -24.72 -22.44
CA ASN A 57 10.01 -24.64 -21.82
C ASN A 57 10.10 -24.18 -20.36
N ILE A 58 11.07 -24.68 -19.59
CA ILE A 58 11.31 -24.26 -18.22
C ILE A 58 11.70 -22.77 -18.16
N ASN A 59 12.63 -22.33 -19.02
CA ASN A 59 13.04 -20.93 -19.09
C ASN A 59 11.86 -20.01 -19.42
N ASN A 60 11.04 -20.35 -20.41
CA ASN A 60 9.84 -19.58 -20.76
C ASN A 60 8.84 -19.47 -19.59
N ARG A 61 8.70 -20.54 -18.80
CA ARG A 61 7.85 -20.54 -17.61
C ARG A 61 8.45 -19.69 -16.50
N LEU A 62 9.75 -19.71 -16.36
CA LEU A 62 10.49 -18.90 -15.37
C LEU A 62 10.35 -17.40 -15.69
N ASP A 63 10.59 -16.99 -16.93
CA ASP A 63 10.44 -15.60 -17.39
C ASP A 63 9.01 -15.08 -17.13
N LYS A 64 8.03 -15.94 -17.41
CA LYS A 64 6.62 -15.61 -17.15
C LYS A 64 6.35 -15.47 -15.64
N ALA A 65 6.91 -16.35 -14.82
CA ALA A 65 6.78 -16.29 -13.37
C ALA A 65 7.43 -15.02 -12.81
N GLU A 66 8.63 -14.66 -13.25
CA GLU A 66 9.33 -13.43 -12.86
C GLU A 66 8.53 -12.18 -13.25
N SER A 67 7.97 -12.14 -14.46
CA SER A 67 7.10 -11.06 -14.91
C SER A 67 5.86 -10.93 -14.03
N ASN A 68 5.23 -12.05 -13.67
CA ASN A 68 4.08 -12.07 -12.77
C ASN A 68 4.45 -11.55 -11.36
N VAL A 69 5.58 -11.99 -10.81
CA VAL A 69 6.08 -11.51 -9.51
C VAL A 69 6.32 -10.00 -9.54
N LYS A 70 6.93 -9.48 -10.60
CA LYS A 70 7.13 -8.04 -10.77
C LYS A 70 5.80 -7.28 -10.80
N THR A 71 4.81 -7.81 -11.51
CA THR A 71 3.46 -7.22 -11.58
C THR A 71 2.78 -7.23 -10.23
N ILE A 72 2.85 -8.35 -9.48
CA ILE A 72 2.29 -8.49 -8.14
C ILE A 72 2.93 -7.47 -7.18
N ASN A 73 4.26 -7.34 -7.20
CA ASN A 73 4.97 -6.38 -6.36
C ASN A 73 4.55 -4.94 -6.68
N THR A 74 4.40 -4.58 -7.96
CA THR A 74 3.91 -3.27 -8.37
C THR A 74 2.49 -3.01 -7.87
N ASN A 75 1.60 -4.00 -7.98
CA ASN A 75 0.23 -3.90 -7.50
C ASN A 75 0.18 -3.77 -5.97
N GLN A 76 1.07 -4.48 -5.25
CA GLN A 76 1.17 -4.37 -3.80
C GLN A 76 1.61 -2.98 -3.35
N LEU A 77 2.62 -2.40 -4.01
CA LEU A 77 3.07 -1.03 -3.73
C LEU A 77 1.95 -0.01 -3.99
N ASN A 78 1.20 -0.18 -5.09
CA ASN A 78 0.06 0.67 -5.40
C ASN A 78 -1.07 0.54 -4.37
N LEU A 79 -1.31 -0.67 -3.86
CA LEU A 79 -2.28 -0.92 -2.78
C LEU A 79 -1.86 -0.25 -1.49
N ASP A 80 -0.59 -0.35 -1.11
CA ASP A 80 -0.05 0.27 0.10
C ASP A 80 -0.12 1.80 0.03
N ASP A 81 0.20 2.40 -1.12
CA ASP A 81 0.09 3.84 -1.33
C ASP A 81 -1.37 4.31 -1.36
N ASN A 82 -2.27 3.55 -1.99
CA ASN A 82 -3.70 3.82 -1.95
C ASN A 82 -4.24 3.73 -0.52
N PHE A 83 -3.80 2.73 0.25
CA PHE A 83 -4.24 2.59 1.65
C PHE A 83 -3.74 3.74 2.52
N LYS A 84 -2.49 4.19 2.37
CA LYS A 84 -1.95 5.39 3.05
C LYS A 84 -2.74 6.65 2.69
N ASN A 85 -3.20 6.76 1.44
CA ASN A 85 -3.98 7.90 0.95
C ASN A 85 -5.49 7.78 1.24
N TYR A 86 -5.97 6.59 1.64
CA TYR A 86 -7.37 6.34 1.93
C TYR A 86 -7.83 7.02 3.22
N THR A 87 -6.94 7.16 4.20
CA THR A 87 -7.22 7.83 5.46
C THR A 87 -6.20 8.95 5.69
N GLY A 88 -6.68 10.15 5.86
CA GLY A 88 -5.87 11.31 6.24
C GLY A 88 -6.42 11.94 7.51
N THR A 89 -5.54 12.47 8.34
CA THR A 89 -5.95 13.25 9.53
C THR A 89 -5.08 14.49 9.67
N THR A 90 -5.71 15.60 10.06
CA THR A 90 -4.98 16.81 10.42
C THR A 90 -4.27 16.71 11.77
N GLY A 91 -4.60 15.66 12.58
CA GLY A 91 -4.34 15.72 14.00
C GLY A 91 -5.23 16.78 14.68
N TRP A 92 -4.97 17.03 15.96
CA TRP A 92 -5.64 18.09 16.68
C TRP A 92 -4.95 19.43 16.44
N VAL A 93 -5.69 20.41 15.94
CA VAL A 93 -5.19 21.76 15.64
C VAL A 93 -5.89 22.76 16.55
N SER A 94 -5.13 23.46 17.36
CA SER A 94 -5.67 24.44 18.32
C SER A 94 -6.17 25.70 17.62
N TYR A 95 -7.35 26.17 18.04
CA TYR A 95 -7.88 27.50 17.69
C TYR A 95 -7.97 28.44 18.91
N ALA A 96 -7.38 28.05 20.02
CA ALA A 96 -7.48 28.79 21.29
C ALA A 96 -6.98 30.24 21.23
N ASN A 97 -6.10 30.56 20.29
CA ASN A 97 -5.58 31.92 20.08
C ASN A 97 -6.48 32.77 19.13
N ASN A 98 -7.50 32.19 18.53
CA ASN A 98 -8.37 32.83 17.57
C ASN A 98 -9.77 33.09 18.17
N VAL A 99 -9.80 33.53 19.40
CA VAL A 99 -11.04 33.85 20.13
C VAL A 99 -11.22 35.35 20.28
N ALA A 100 -12.44 35.78 20.50
CA ALA A 100 -12.77 37.17 20.71
C ALA A 100 -12.09 37.74 22.00
N PRO A 101 -11.83 39.04 22.05
CA PRO A 101 -11.24 39.66 23.22
C PRO A 101 -12.03 39.39 24.50
N GLY A 102 -11.34 38.97 25.57
CA GLY A 102 -11.94 38.62 26.87
C GLY A 102 -12.41 37.18 27.00
N VAL A 103 -12.58 36.43 25.90
CA VAL A 103 -12.93 35.00 25.95
C VAL A 103 -11.73 34.22 26.49
N LYS A 104 -11.98 33.37 27.49
CA LYS A 104 -11.00 32.46 28.05
C LYS A 104 -11.18 31.06 27.48
N THR A 105 -10.05 30.40 27.18
CA THR A 105 -10.02 29.08 26.58
C THR A 105 -9.36 28.08 27.50
N ASN A 106 -9.68 26.81 27.34
CA ASN A 106 -8.97 25.67 27.97
C ASN A 106 -8.91 25.78 29.51
N THR A 107 -10.01 26.17 30.15
CA THR A 107 -10.04 26.39 31.62
C THR A 107 -10.63 25.21 32.39
N MET A 108 -11.27 24.25 31.71
CA MET A 108 -11.95 23.13 32.36
C MET A 108 -11.54 21.80 31.69
N TYR A 109 -11.34 20.76 32.47
CA TYR A 109 -11.12 19.38 32.01
C TYR A 109 -10.12 19.23 30.84
N THR A 110 -9.07 20.04 30.84
CA THR A 110 -8.08 20.05 29.74
C THR A 110 -7.26 18.76 29.67
N ASP A 111 -7.04 18.11 30.83
CA ASP A 111 -6.34 16.81 30.88
C ASP A 111 -7.22 15.68 30.29
N GLY A 112 -8.55 15.86 30.29
CA GLY A 112 -9.49 14.97 29.61
C GLY A 112 -9.62 15.20 28.11
N GLY A 113 -8.81 16.08 27.51
CA GLY A 113 -8.83 16.34 26.06
C GLY A 113 -9.86 17.39 25.60
N LEU A 114 -10.56 18.08 26.54
CA LEU A 114 -11.48 19.15 26.20
C LEU A 114 -10.75 20.49 26.05
N LYS A 115 -10.00 20.62 24.96
CA LYS A 115 -9.33 21.86 24.55
C LYS A 115 -10.08 22.51 23.39
N CYS A 116 -9.76 23.75 23.09
CA CYS A 116 -10.26 24.43 21.88
C CYS A 116 -9.46 23.95 20.67
N GLU A 117 -9.86 22.83 20.10
CA GLU A 117 -9.15 22.14 19.02
C GLU A 117 -10.09 21.63 17.95
N LEU A 118 -9.56 21.47 16.76
CA LEU A 118 -10.22 20.95 15.56
C LEU A 118 -9.49 19.72 15.08
N LYS A 119 -10.24 18.79 14.50
CA LYS A 119 -9.68 17.62 13.82
C LYS A 119 -10.50 17.30 12.59
N GLU A 120 -9.83 17.00 11.50
CA GLU A 120 -10.44 16.41 10.32
C GLU A 120 -9.86 15.02 10.11
N VAL A 121 -10.72 14.06 9.86
CA VAL A 121 -10.36 12.72 9.36
C VAL A 121 -11.00 12.57 7.99
N ARG A 122 -10.19 12.31 7.01
CA ARG A 122 -10.61 12.09 5.63
C ARG A 122 -10.56 10.62 5.29
N ILE A 123 -11.63 10.11 4.69
CA ILE A 123 -11.73 8.75 4.17
C ILE A 123 -12.09 8.85 2.69
N GLY A 124 -11.33 8.18 1.85
CA GLY A 124 -11.50 8.18 0.40
C GLY A 124 -10.22 8.61 -0.33
N VAL A 125 -10.15 8.30 -1.60
CA VAL A 125 -9.02 8.62 -2.49
C VAL A 125 -9.47 9.65 -3.50
N GLU A 126 -8.78 10.78 -3.52
CA GLU A 126 -9.08 11.87 -4.45
C GLU A 126 -9.00 11.40 -5.90
N GLY A 127 -10.04 11.66 -6.67
CA GLY A 127 -10.16 11.24 -8.07
C GLY A 127 -10.60 9.79 -8.29
N LEU A 128 -10.66 8.95 -7.24
CA LEU A 128 -11.02 7.53 -7.35
C LEU A 128 -12.32 7.20 -6.62
N THR A 129 -12.52 7.76 -5.41
CA THR A 129 -13.71 7.53 -4.60
C THR A 129 -14.26 8.84 -4.07
N PRO A 130 -15.54 8.90 -3.68
CA PRO A 130 -16.05 10.01 -2.91
C PRO A 130 -15.24 10.19 -1.63
N ILE A 131 -14.89 11.43 -1.32
CA ILE A 131 -14.20 11.75 -0.07
C ILE A 131 -15.23 12.12 0.98
N VAL A 132 -15.18 11.40 2.09
CA VAL A 132 -15.96 11.68 3.30
C VAL A 132 -15.04 12.32 4.33
N ARG A 133 -15.44 13.45 4.88
CA ARG A 133 -14.70 14.15 5.92
C ARG A 133 -15.47 14.12 7.22
N TYR A 134 -14.86 13.52 8.22
CA TYR A 134 -15.33 13.62 9.61
C TYR A 134 -14.62 14.80 10.24
N LYS A 135 -15.38 15.80 10.60
CA LYS A 135 -14.87 17.00 11.25
C LYS A 135 -15.29 17.04 12.69
N THR A 136 -14.36 17.26 13.57
CA THR A 136 -14.58 17.29 14.99
C THR A 136 -14.09 18.62 15.54
N ILE A 137 -14.94 19.27 16.33
CA ILE A 137 -14.59 20.43 17.14
C ILE A 137 -14.69 20.05 18.62
N THR A 138 -13.66 20.33 19.38
CA THR A 138 -13.72 20.40 20.84
C THR A 138 -13.75 21.87 21.25
N TYR A 139 -14.55 22.18 22.22
CA TYR A 139 -14.68 23.55 22.71
C TYR A 139 -14.60 23.58 24.22
N ASN A 140 -13.94 24.62 24.73
CA ASN A 140 -13.77 24.86 26.16
C ASN A 140 -13.59 26.37 26.37
N LEU A 141 -14.74 27.04 26.41
CA LEU A 141 -14.84 28.49 26.35
C LEU A 141 -15.50 29.04 27.60
N ARG A 142 -15.03 30.16 28.07
CA ARG A 142 -15.56 30.91 29.23
C ARG A 142 -15.55 32.39 28.94
N ASN A 143 -16.40 33.13 29.64
CA ASN A 143 -16.44 34.58 29.63
C ASN A 143 -16.69 35.16 28.21
N PHE A 144 -17.63 34.56 27.49
CA PHE A 144 -18.03 34.97 26.16
C PHE A 144 -19.36 35.76 26.21
N LYS A 145 -19.62 36.54 25.19
CA LYS A 145 -20.88 37.24 25.00
C LYS A 145 -21.81 36.44 24.12
N LEU A 146 -23.04 36.28 24.58
CA LEU A 146 -24.09 35.57 23.83
C LEU A 146 -24.52 36.38 22.60
N GLY A 147 -24.63 35.67 21.46
CA GLY A 147 -25.01 36.27 20.18
C GLY A 147 -23.90 37.05 19.47
N GLU A 148 -22.73 37.15 20.08
CA GLU A 148 -21.53 37.70 19.42
C GLU A 148 -20.58 36.58 18.96
N GLN A 149 -19.72 36.90 18.00
CA GLN A 149 -18.69 35.95 17.57
C GLN A 149 -17.72 35.69 18.72
N VAL A 150 -17.54 34.42 19.08
CA VAL A 150 -16.66 34.00 20.19
C VAL A 150 -15.32 33.46 19.73
N ALA A 151 -15.28 32.92 18.51
CA ALA A 151 -14.05 32.41 17.93
C ALA A 151 -14.08 32.51 16.40
N GLN A 152 -12.90 32.48 15.80
CA GLN A 152 -12.70 32.37 14.35
C GLN A 152 -11.96 31.06 14.05
N LEU A 153 -12.67 30.13 13.43
CA LEU A 153 -12.06 28.89 12.95
C LEU A 153 -11.31 29.12 11.63
N PRO A 154 -10.35 28.26 11.28
CA PRO A 154 -9.63 28.35 10.01
C PRO A 154 -10.57 28.30 8.82
N SER A 155 -10.29 29.13 7.81
CA SER A 155 -11.04 29.12 6.56
C SER A 155 -11.00 27.75 5.88
N GLY A 156 -12.16 27.29 5.38
CA GLY A 156 -12.28 26.01 4.71
C GLY A 156 -12.48 24.81 5.67
N PHE A 157 -12.38 25.01 6.99
CA PHE A 157 -12.69 23.91 7.92
C PHE A 157 -14.19 23.56 7.90
N VAL A 158 -15.08 24.51 7.67
CA VAL A 158 -16.51 24.29 7.58
C VAL A 158 -16.99 24.62 6.16
N ASN A 159 -17.57 23.66 5.46
CA ASN A 159 -18.09 23.86 4.09
C ASN A 159 -19.55 24.31 4.05
N LYS A 160 -20.31 23.93 5.08
CA LYS A 160 -21.71 24.34 5.29
C LYS A 160 -21.89 24.75 6.74
N ASP A 161 -22.70 25.78 6.96
CA ASP A 161 -23.02 26.23 8.30
C ASP A 161 -23.47 25.08 9.21
N GLN A 162 -22.89 25.03 10.40
CA GLN A 162 -23.17 24.03 11.40
C GLN A 162 -23.88 24.66 12.58
N ALA A 163 -24.86 23.96 13.13
CA ALA A 163 -25.55 24.35 14.36
C ALA A 163 -25.75 23.12 15.23
N PHE A 164 -25.26 23.15 16.44
CA PHE A 164 -25.34 22.02 17.35
C PHE A 164 -25.60 22.46 18.80
N PRO A 165 -26.27 21.60 19.60
CA PRO A 165 -26.48 21.89 21.01
C PRO A 165 -25.18 21.80 21.81
N ALA A 166 -25.03 22.65 22.80
CA ALA A 166 -23.97 22.62 23.76
C ALA A 166 -24.55 22.84 25.16
N PHE A 167 -23.87 22.30 26.16
CA PHE A 167 -24.32 22.42 27.54
C PHE A 167 -23.30 23.23 28.34
N GLY A 168 -23.83 24.14 29.17
CA GLY A 168 -23.02 24.89 30.11
C GLY A 168 -22.71 24.07 31.36
N HIS A 169 -21.84 24.61 32.19
CA HIS A 169 -21.48 24.03 33.48
C HIS A 169 -22.56 24.27 34.53
N GLY A 170 -22.86 23.26 35.34
CA GLY A 170 -23.81 23.38 36.47
C GLY A 170 -25.24 23.61 36.03
N ASN A 171 -25.92 24.58 36.66
CA ASN A 171 -27.32 24.93 36.37
C ASN A 171 -27.48 25.84 35.14
N MET A 172 -26.45 25.99 34.32
CA MET A 172 -26.54 26.74 33.08
C MET A 172 -27.40 26.01 32.07
N GLY A 173 -28.21 26.73 31.36
CA GLY A 173 -29.13 26.17 30.39
C GLY A 173 -28.46 25.56 29.17
N ALA A 174 -29.26 25.06 28.25
CA ALA A 174 -28.77 24.61 26.97
C ALA A 174 -28.37 25.80 26.09
N TYR A 175 -27.20 25.68 25.48
CA TYR A 175 -26.71 26.60 24.49
C TYR A 175 -26.82 25.97 23.10
N LYS A 176 -26.78 26.85 22.09
CA LYS A 176 -26.58 26.46 20.69
C LYS A 176 -25.32 27.11 20.20
N ILE A 177 -24.43 26.31 19.63
CA ILE A 177 -23.25 26.81 18.94
C ILE A 177 -23.57 26.81 17.43
N GLU A 178 -23.33 27.93 16.78
CA GLU A 178 -23.36 28.07 15.34
C GLU A 178 -21.96 28.34 14.82
N VAL A 179 -21.58 27.64 13.76
CA VAL A 179 -20.35 27.90 13.04
C VAL A 179 -20.70 28.11 11.58
N THR A 180 -20.43 29.29 11.09
CA THR A 180 -20.69 29.63 9.69
C THR A 180 -19.62 29.07 8.76
N LYS A 181 -19.92 29.00 7.48
CA LYS A 181 -18.96 28.61 6.43
C LYS A 181 -17.68 29.49 6.44
N SER A 182 -17.77 30.74 6.89
CA SER A 182 -16.61 31.62 7.04
C SER A 182 -15.74 31.26 8.26
N GLY A 183 -16.17 30.32 9.10
CA GLY A 183 -15.50 29.91 10.33
C GLY A 183 -15.89 30.77 11.55
N ALA A 184 -16.79 31.71 11.43
CA ALA A 184 -17.27 32.50 12.58
C ALA A 184 -18.10 31.60 13.51
N MET A 185 -17.71 31.48 14.75
CA MET A 185 -18.38 30.70 15.80
C MET A 185 -19.13 31.63 16.76
N THR A 186 -20.41 31.38 16.95
CA THR A 186 -21.30 32.17 17.82
C THR A 186 -21.99 31.23 18.82
N ILE A 187 -22.17 31.68 20.05
CA ILE A 187 -22.88 30.93 21.07
C ILE A 187 -24.19 31.66 21.41
N TRP A 188 -25.28 30.92 21.37
CA TRP A 188 -26.62 31.40 21.68
C TRP A 188 -27.17 30.71 22.91
N ALA A 189 -27.97 31.43 23.68
CA ALA A 189 -28.76 30.87 24.80
C ALA A 189 -30.22 31.16 24.64
N GLY A 190 -31.05 30.46 25.39
CA GLY A 190 -32.47 30.74 25.50
C GLY A 190 -32.76 32.14 26.07
N LEU A 191 -33.94 32.65 25.80
CA LEU A 191 -34.32 34.01 26.22
C LEU A 191 -34.18 34.25 27.72
N ASN A 192 -34.40 33.24 28.55
CA ASN A 192 -34.31 33.32 30.01
C ASN A 192 -32.88 33.38 30.54
N ASP A 193 -31.91 32.91 29.74
CA ASP A 193 -30.50 32.81 30.15
C ASP A 193 -29.68 34.06 29.75
N LYS A 194 -30.28 35.00 29.00
CA LYS A 194 -29.64 36.23 28.57
C LYS A 194 -29.24 37.19 29.67
N LYS A 195 -29.74 36.96 30.89
CA LYS A 195 -29.47 37.80 32.08
C LYS A 195 -28.34 37.27 32.96
N LEU A 196 -27.74 36.16 32.64
CA LEU A 196 -26.69 35.57 33.43
C LEU A 196 -25.37 36.31 33.17
N ASP A 197 -24.63 36.49 34.26
CA ASP A 197 -23.34 37.15 34.26
C ASP A 197 -22.34 36.42 33.38
N THR A 198 -21.78 37.12 32.39
CA THR A 198 -20.90 36.55 31.36
C THR A 198 -19.63 35.94 31.93
N ASP A 199 -19.18 36.40 33.11
CA ASP A 199 -17.99 35.84 33.78
C ASP A 199 -18.20 34.43 34.32
N ARG A 200 -19.43 33.93 34.33
CA ARG A 200 -19.80 32.60 34.82
C ARG A 200 -20.13 31.62 33.71
N TYR A 201 -20.24 32.07 32.45
CA TYR A 201 -20.59 31.19 31.35
C TYR A 201 -19.42 30.31 30.98
N TRP A 202 -19.62 29.04 31.13
CA TRP A 202 -18.70 28.01 30.65
C TRP A 202 -19.45 27.08 29.74
N VAL A 203 -18.85 26.79 28.59
CA VAL A 203 -19.29 25.78 27.68
C VAL A 203 -18.11 24.93 27.27
N TYR A 204 -18.24 23.63 27.39
CA TYR A 204 -17.21 22.69 26.99
C TYR A 204 -17.84 21.40 26.46
N GLY A 205 -17.17 20.77 25.54
CA GLY A 205 -17.66 19.53 24.92
C GLY A 205 -17.00 19.28 23.59
N GLN A 206 -17.63 18.36 22.85
CA GLN A 206 -17.21 17.95 21.53
C GLN A 206 -18.42 17.79 20.62
N HIS A 207 -18.22 18.13 19.35
CA HIS A 207 -19.20 17.86 18.31
C HIS A 207 -18.48 17.35 17.06
N THR A 208 -19.09 16.35 16.40
CA THR A 208 -18.58 15.77 15.15
C THR A 208 -19.68 15.75 14.11
N TRP A 209 -19.33 16.13 12.89
CA TRP A 209 -20.22 16.06 11.74
C TRP A 209 -19.50 15.49 10.53
N ILE A 210 -20.25 15.20 9.48
CA ILE A 210 -19.76 14.61 8.23
C ILE A 210 -20.01 15.60 7.09
N GLU A 211 -19.01 15.76 6.24
CA GLU A 211 -19.09 16.52 4.98
C GLU A 211 -18.56 15.73 3.79
#